data_bda63e334b9e684a5b1f8c5ee6805780
#
_entry.id   bda63e334b9e684a5b1f8c5ee6805780
#
_cell.length_a   1.000
_cell.length_b   1.000
_cell.length_c   1.000
_cell.angle_alpha   90.00
_cell.angle_beta   90.00
_cell.angle_gamma   90.00
#
_symmetry.space_group_name_H-M   'P 1'
#
loop_
_entity.id
_entity.type
_entity.pdbx_description
1 polymer ?
#
loop_
_entity_poly.entity_id
_entity_poly.type
_entity_poly.pdbx_seq_one_letter_code
_entity_poly.pdbx_strand_id
1 'polypeptide(L)'
;MAPLNFDLSSVPDRKSWCAQLVGRQTSRKIISTSEQFRFCSSIIYDEEYLSSRKISIVQYLLHFLMDISIFFLLLCLLQTLSLSSSNTLDNLRGTSLSVEKPSDKLVSENGEFSAGFFPVGDNAFCFAIWLNKSSTPTVIWMANRDEPVNGRGSVLSILADGQLILTNSLGITIWTTKAADLTSLEPEVTNLQLQLQNTGNLVLHNSKDVVIWQSFDSPSDTLLPQQALTMMSSLISRKGQDDYSSGNYKLFFDNDNVLHLLFQGPTMSSLYWPDPWLEDPGQAGRSMYNTSRRALLHDSGYFESSDHFQFNATDFGVVTHRRLTLDPDGNLRLYSLQKMNVSWDWVVTWQAFSDPCRIHGICGPNSLCSYDPVSGRRCSCLQGFKLKDQTDWSYGCEPEFSIPCNHTDESSFVLLAHAEFYGSDIFFYQNVTFQFCQEQCLNRCDCNGFQYNYNEGSGYYNCYPRYLLMSNEWTPITKFCWRFLFKTTKSRYFS
;
A
#
# COMPACT_ATOMS: atom_id res chain seq x y z
N MET A 1 6.67 -60.34 -33.34
CA MET A 1 6.39 -61.45 -32.38
C MET A 1 5.71 -60.82 -31.18
N ALA A 2 4.40 -61.01 -31.09
CA ALA A 2 3.60 -60.47 -30.01
C ALA A 2 3.64 -61.39 -28.76
N PRO A 3 3.65 -60.88 -27.53
CA PRO A 3 3.54 -61.72 -26.35
C PRO A 3 2.07 -62.12 -26.13
N LEU A 4 1.82 -63.40 -26.03
CA LEU A 4 0.56 -64.02 -25.63
C LEU A 4 0.27 -63.72 -24.17
N ASN A 5 -0.78 -62.96 -23.90
CA ASN A 5 -1.39 -62.83 -22.60
C ASN A 5 -2.17 -64.09 -22.28
N PHE A 6 -1.73 -64.85 -21.30
CA PHE A 6 -2.50 -65.95 -20.69
C PHE A 6 -3.34 -65.37 -19.53
N ASP A 7 -4.65 -65.40 -19.71
CA ASP A 7 -5.65 -65.10 -18.70
C ASP A 7 -5.73 -66.26 -17.69
N LEU A 8 -5.35 -66.00 -16.46
CA LEU A 8 -5.29 -66.96 -15.32
C LEU A 8 -6.59 -67.07 -14.57
N SER A 9 -7.71 -66.54 -15.08
CA SER A 9 -9.02 -66.50 -14.38
C SER A 9 -9.86 -67.80 -14.54
N SER A 10 -9.37 -68.83 -15.24
CA SER A 10 -10.14 -70.05 -15.56
C SER A 10 -9.48 -71.38 -15.18
N VAL A 11 -8.65 -71.38 -14.12
CA VAL A 11 -8.08 -72.65 -13.63
C VAL A 11 -8.93 -73.17 -12.45
N PRO A 12 -9.60 -74.34 -12.59
CA PRO A 12 -10.36 -74.93 -11.49
C PRO A 12 -9.42 -75.35 -10.38
N ASP A 13 -9.90 -75.21 -9.13
CA ASP A 13 -9.23 -75.54 -7.86
C ASP A 13 -8.40 -76.81 -7.94
N ARG A 14 -7.07 -76.69 -7.81
CA ARG A 14 -6.12 -77.80 -7.89
C ARG A 14 -6.39 -78.93 -6.89
N LYS A 15 -7.07 -78.65 -5.74
CA LYS A 15 -7.49 -79.64 -4.77
C LYS A 15 -8.61 -80.51 -5.29
N SER A 16 -9.51 -80.00 -6.14
CA SER A 16 -10.55 -80.72 -6.80
C SER A 16 -9.99 -81.73 -7.83
N TRP A 17 -8.87 -81.38 -8.49
CA TRP A 17 -8.22 -82.20 -9.49
C TRP A 17 -7.48 -83.44 -8.88
N CYS A 18 -6.80 -83.28 -7.76
CA CYS A 18 -6.20 -84.40 -7.02
C CYS A 18 -7.26 -85.37 -6.44
N ALA A 19 -8.41 -84.89 -5.99
CA ALA A 19 -9.52 -85.74 -5.51
C ALA A 19 -10.17 -86.55 -6.64
N GLN A 20 -10.25 -86.03 -7.87
CA GLN A 20 -10.76 -86.71 -9.05
C GLN A 20 -9.81 -87.75 -9.61
N LEU A 21 -8.50 -87.64 -9.45
CA LEU A 21 -7.49 -88.60 -9.88
C LEU A 21 -7.46 -89.85 -8.98
N VAL A 22 -7.71 -89.70 -7.69
CA VAL A 22 -7.77 -90.81 -6.71
C VAL A 22 -9.10 -91.62 -6.85
N GLY A 23 -10.20 -90.98 -7.35
CA GLY A 23 -11.52 -91.62 -7.50
C GLY A 23 -11.77 -92.42 -8.78
N ARG A 24 -10.84 -92.45 -9.74
CA ARG A 24 -10.96 -93.21 -10.99
C ARG A 24 -9.91 -94.29 -11.16
N GLN A 25 -9.84 -95.27 -10.25
CA GLN A 25 -9.13 -96.52 -10.51
C GLN A 25 -10.03 -97.72 -10.24
N THR A 26 -10.75 -98.15 -11.26
CA THR A 26 -11.08 -99.56 -11.43
C THR A 26 -10.54 -99.96 -12.83
N SER A 27 -9.58 -100.87 -12.81
CA SER A 27 -9.04 -101.70 -13.90
C SER A 27 -7.73 -101.21 -14.54
N ARG A 28 -6.70 -101.94 -14.20
CA ARG A 28 -5.44 -102.33 -14.83
C ARG A 28 -4.19 -101.52 -14.58
N LYS A 29 -3.32 -102.24 -13.93
CA LYS A 29 -1.90 -102.12 -13.70
C LYS A 29 -1.38 -101.31 -12.52
N ILE A 30 -0.87 -102.07 -11.56
CA ILE A 30 -0.13 -101.68 -10.39
C ILE A 30 1.15 -100.96 -10.78
N ILE A 31 1.17 -99.63 -10.53
CA ILE A 31 2.41 -98.88 -10.31
C ILE A 31 2.23 -98.26 -8.94
N SER A 32 3.29 -98.38 -8.09
CA SER A 32 3.23 -98.24 -6.67
C SER A 32 2.63 -96.91 -6.16
N THR A 33 1.67 -97.09 -5.30
CA THR A 33 0.89 -96.00 -4.60
C THR A 33 1.80 -95.08 -3.75
N SER A 34 3.06 -95.36 -3.59
CA SER A 34 4.03 -94.59 -2.79
C SER A 34 4.58 -93.33 -3.47
N GLU A 35 4.72 -93.32 -4.77
CA GLU A 35 5.21 -92.12 -5.52
C GLU A 35 4.15 -91.05 -5.77
N GLN A 36 2.92 -91.47 -6.01
CA GLN A 36 1.80 -90.51 -6.20
C GLN A 36 1.39 -89.83 -4.92
N PHE A 37 1.45 -90.56 -3.78
CA PHE A 37 1.20 -89.97 -2.43
C PHE A 37 2.33 -89.02 -2.02
N ARG A 38 3.59 -89.29 -2.38
CA ARG A 38 4.72 -88.35 -2.15
C ARG A 38 4.63 -87.13 -3.01
N PHE A 39 4.12 -87.18 -4.23
CA PHE A 39 3.97 -86.03 -5.11
C PHE A 39 2.82 -85.10 -4.68
N CYS A 40 1.67 -85.71 -4.27
CA CYS A 40 0.55 -84.91 -3.72
C CYS A 40 0.87 -84.30 -2.32
N SER A 41 1.59 -85.03 -1.47
CA SER A 41 1.95 -84.50 -0.14
C SER A 41 3.01 -83.38 -0.27
N SER A 42 3.96 -83.46 -1.24
CA SER A 42 4.92 -82.38 -1.44
C SER A 42 4.26 -81.08 -1.99
N ILE A 43 3.22 -81.19 -2.80
CA ILE A 43 2.46 -80.03 -3.32
C ILE A 43 1.63 -79.38 -2.17
N ILE A 44 1.05 -80.15 -1.26
CA ILE A 44 0.27 -79.66 -0.14
C ILE A 44 1.18 -78.96 0.90
N TYR A 45 2.37 -79.54 1.17
CA TYR A 45 3.36 -78.93 2.05
C TYR A 45 3.97 -77.64 1.50
N ASP A 46 4.21 -77.55 0.17
CA ASP A 46 4.69 -76.31 -0.45
C ASP A 46 3.64 -75.18 -0.44
N GLU A 47 2.34 -75.49 -0.60
CA GLU A 47 1.27 -74.48 -0.53
C GLU A 47 1.04 -73.96 0.91
N GLU A 48 1.11 -74.79 1.93
CA GLU A 48 1.05 -74.31 3.32
C GLU A 48 2.28 -73.46 3.71
N TYR A 49 3.46 -73.85 3.28
CA TYR A 49 4.69 -73.12 3.52
C TYR A 49 4.69 -71.75 2.79
N LEU A 50 4.23 -71.68 1.55
CA LEU A 50 4.06 -70.45 0.78
C LEU A 50 2.96 -69.55 1.33
N SER A 51 1.85 -70.11 1.82
CA SER A 51 0.76 -69.38 2.48
C SER A 51 1.23 -68.78 3.78
N SER A 52 1.94 -69.50 4.64
CA SER A 52 2.50 -69.01 5.88
C SER A 52 3.55 -67.87 5.66
N ARG A 53 4.40 -67.97 4.63
CA ARG A 53 5.32 -66.89 4.25
C ARG A 53 4.60 -65.65 3.69
N LYS A 54 3.56 -65.84 2.89
CA LYS A 54 2.74 -64.72 2.38
C LYS A 54 2.04 -63.97 3.52
N ILE A 55 1.51 -64.65 4.50
CA ILE A 55 0.91 -64.06 5.69
C ILE A 55 1.93 -63.28 6.50
N SER A 56 3.13 -63.84 6.69
CA SER A 56 4.23 -63.17 7.40
C SER A 56 4.71 -61.91 6.64
N ILE A 57 4.88 -61.98 5.33
CA ILE A 57 5.26 -60.81 4.48
C ILE A 57 4.20 -59.73 4.52
N VAL A 58 2.93 -60.10 4.43
CA VAL A 58 1.81 -59.13 4.53
C VAL A 58 1.75 -58.49 5.90
N GLN A 59 1.99 -59.21 6.98
CA GLN A 59 2.09 -58.61 8.31
C GLN A 59 3.30 -57.67 8.45
N TYR A 60 4.46 -58.01 7.90
CA TYR A 60 5.63 -57.10 7.90
C TYR A 60 5.37 -55.86 7.04
N LEU A 61 4.71 -55.98 5.88
CA LEU A 61 4.32 -54.85 5.04
C LEU A 61 3.28 -53.96 5.74
N LEU A 62 2.30 -54.52 6.44
CA LEU A 62 1.32 -53.77 7.22
C LEU A 62 1.96 -53.02 8.39
N HIS A 63 2.90 -53.63 9.13
CA HIS A 63 3.68 -52.96 10.18
C HIS A 63 4.52 -51.82 9.60
N PHE A 64 5.24 -52.07 8.50
CA PHE A 64 6.05 -51.05 7.83
C PHE A 64 5.21 -49.88 7.28
N LEU A 65 4.02 -50.14 6.72
CA LEU A 65 3.09 -49.09 6.28
C LEU A 65 2.47 -48.32 7.47
N MET A 66 2.22 -49.00 8.59
CA MET A 66 1.78 -48.33 9.83
C MET A 66 2.89 -47.44 10.40
N ASP A 67 4.13 -47.91 10.43
CA ASP A 67 5.28 -47.13 10.91
C ASP A 67 5.55 -45.90 10.02
N ILE A 68 5.44 -46.04 8.70
CA ILE A 68 5.51 -44.91 7.75
C ILE A 68 4.36 -43.96 7.97
N SER A 69 3.13 -44.43 8.15
CA SER A 69 1.97 -43.60 8.41
C SER A 69 2.09 -42.81 9.71
N ILE A 70 2.58 -43.47 10.77
CA ILE A 70 2.86 -42.81 12.06
C ILE A 70 3.96 -41.78 11.93
N PHE A 71 5.03 -42.10 11.16
CA PHE A 71 6.11 -41.17 10.90
C PHE A 71 5.61 -39.92 10.13
N PHE A 72 4.79 -40.09 9.09
CA PHE A 72 4.17 -38.97 8.37
C PHE A 72 3.20 -38.17 9.25
N LEU A 73 2.44 -38.83 10.13
CA LEU A 73 1.56 -38.18 11.09
C LEU A 73 2.35 -37.36 12.12
N LEU A 74 3.48 -37.90 12.63
CA LEU A 74 4.41 -37.17 13.49
C LEU A 74 5.10 -36.03 12.76
N LEU A 75 5.47 -36.19 11.50
CA LEU A 75 6.04 -35.14 10.67
C LEU A 75 5.03 -34.02 10.39
N CYS A 76 3.77 -34.36 10.12
CA CYS A 76 2.68 -33.39 9.99
C CYS A 76 2.38 -32.68 11.32
N LEU A 77 2.39 -33.38 12.43
CA LEU A 77 2.24 -32.79 13.77
C LEU A 77 3.44 -31.88 14.14
N LEU A 78 4.65 -32.24 13.76
CA LEU A 78 5.82 -31.38 13.91
C LEU A 78 5.77 -30.13 13.03
N GLN A 79 5.17 -30.20 11.84
CA GLN A 79 4.93 -29.04 10.98
C GLN A 79 3.82 -28.12 11.48
N THR A 80 2.82 -28.65 12.20
CA THR A 80 1.78 -27.83 12.85
C THR A 80 2.24 -27.20 14.17
N LEU A 81 3.37 -27.65 14.72
CA LEU A 81 4.03 -27.07 15.90
C LEU A 81 5.05 -26.00 15.56
N SER A 82 5.08 -25.46 14.34
CA SER A 82 5.63 -24.12 14.12
C SER A 82 4.73 -23.12 14.86
N LEU A 83 4.89 -23.06 16.17
CA LEU A 83 4.45 -21.95 16.99
C LEU A 83 5.02 -20.71 16.33
N SER A 84 4.16 -19.96 15.63
CA SER A 84 4.45 -18.61 15.19
C SER A 84 4.65 -17.80 16.48
N SER A 85 5.87 -17.82 16.97
CA SER A 85 6.27 -17.01 18.12
C SER A 85 6.28 -15.56 17.62
N SER A 86 5.30 -14.77 18.03
CA SER A 86 5.38 -13.33 17.87
C SER A 86 6.60 -12.87 18.67
N ASN A 87 7.63 -12.39 17.98
CA ASN A 87 8.79 -11.85 18.65
C ASN A 87 8.38 -10.50 19.24
N THR A 88 8.51 -10.36 20.55
CA THR A 88 8.31 -9.10 21.28
C THR A 88 9.66 -8.50 21.66
N LEU A 89 9.75 -7.19 21.58
CA LEU A 89 10.87 -6.45 22.15
C LEU A 89 10.51 -6.08 23.60
N ASP A 90 11.37 -6.45 24.55
CA ASP A 90 11.12 -6.29 25.98
C ASP A 90 12.21 -5.42 26.61
N ASN A 91 11.83 -4.37 27.35
CA ASN A 91 12.75 -3.47 28.01
C ASN A 91 13.50 -4.11 29.18
N LEU A 92 12.88 -5.07 29.89
CA LEU A 92 13.54 -5.76 31.03
C LEU A 92 14.73 -6.62 30.59
N ARG A 93 14.72 -7.13 29.36
CA ARG A 93 15.80 -7.95 28.81
C ARG A 93 16.90 -7.10 28.18
N GLY A 94 16.73 -5.77 28.10
CA GLY A 94 17.65 -4.88 27.38
C GLY A 94 17.78 -5.24 25.91
N THR A 95 16.74 -5.85 25.31
CA THR A 95 16.73 -6.23 23.91
C THR A 95 16.54 -5.00 23.04
N SER A 96 17.21 -4.98 21.90
CA SER A 96 17.11 -3.92 20.90
C SER A 96 17.10 -4.55 19.51
N LEU A 97 16.50 -3.84 18.55
CA LEU A 97 16.58 -4.22 17.14
C LEU A 97 17.77 -3.50 16.50
N SER A 98 18.66 -4.24 15.87
CA SER A 98 19.86 -3.70 15.23
C SER A 98 19.74 -3.75 13.72
N VAL A 99 20.15 -2.66 13.05
CA VAL A 99 20.21 -2.59 11.58
C VAL A 99 21.16 -3.63 10.98
N GLU A 100 22.20 -4.03 11.73
CA GLU A 100 23.21 -5.01 11.28
C GLU A 100 22.70 -6.45 11.27
N LYS A 101 21.55 -6.70 11.89
CA LYS A 101 20.94 -8.02 11.98
C LYS A 101 19.58 -8.02 11.26
N PRO A 102 19.54 -8.36 9.96
CA PRO A 102 18.28 -8.40 9.18
C PRO A 102 17.23 -9.38 9.73
N SER A 103 17.66 -10.34 10.57
CA SER A 103 16.77 -11.24 11.31
C SER A 103 16.07 -10.58 12.49
N ASP A 104 16.63 -9.46 13.00
CA ASP A 104 16.07 -8.71 14.12
C ASP A 104 14.87 -7.89 13.62
N LYS A 105 13.74 -8.56 13.52
CA LYS A 105 12.45 -7.94 13.14
C LYS A 105 11.32 -8.52 13.98
N LEU A 106 10.33 -7.70 14.25
CA LEU A 106 9.07 -8.14 14.82
C LEU A 106 8.20 -8.72 13.71
N VAL A 107 7.48 -9.78 13.99
CA VAL A 107 6.55 -10.40 13.05
C VAL A 107 5.21 -10.55 13.76
N SER A 108 4.11 -10.19 13.10
CA SER A 108 2.77 -10.41 13.62
C SER A 108 2.51 -11.91 13.81
N GLU A 109 1.62 -12.27 14.73
CA GLU A 109 1.31 -13.66 15.05
C GLU A 109 0.89 -14.48 13.83
N ASN A 110 0.12 -13.88 12.90
CA ASN A 110 -0.30 -14.49 11.64
C ASN A 110 0.79 -14.48 10.55
N GLY A 111 1.99 -13.90 10.80
CA GLY A 111 3.09 -13.83 9.86
C GLY A 111 2.92 -12.85 8.70
N GLU A 112 1.81 -12.11 8.63
CA GLU A 112 1.49 -11.26 7.49
C GLU A 112 2.21 -9.91 7.51
N PHE A 113 2.53 -9.38 8.70
CA PHE A 113 3.26 -8.12 8.87
C PHE A 113 4.63 -8.36 9.49
N SER A 114 5.58 -7.52 9.09
CA SER A 114 6.90 -7.42 9.71
C SER A 114 7.21 -5.97 10.06
N ALA A 115 7.95 -5.74 11.16
CA ALA A 115 8.50 -4.44 11.54
C ALA A 115 9.99 -4.56 11.84
N GLY A 116 10.80 -3.68 11.24
CA GLY A 116 12.25 -3.72 11.33
C GLY A 116 12.92 -2.66 10.47
N PHE A 117 14.23 -2.78 10.27
CA PHE A 117 14.98 -1.89 9.39
C PHE A 117 14.76 -2.25 7.93
N PHE A 118 14.17 -1.33 7.18
CA PHE A 118 13.87 -1.46 5.76
C PHE A 118 14.87 -0.60 4.94
N PRO A 119 15.52 -1.16 3.90
CA PRO A 119 16.46 -0.43 3.08
C PRO A 119 15.72 0.58 2.18
N VAL A 120 16.18 1.83 2.17
CA VAL A 120 15.64 2.93 1.35
C VAL A 120 16.71 3.55 0.44
N GLY A 121 17.93 3.03 0.47
CA GLY A 121 19.08 3.44 -0.35
C GLY A 121 20.29 2.55 -0.07
N ASP A 122 21.43 2.83 -0.71
CA ASP A 122 22.64 1.98 -0.64
C ASP A 122 23.16 1.73 0.78
N ASN A 123 23.09 2.71 1.65
CA ASN A 123 23.45 2.61 3.07
C ASN A 123 22.49 3.44 3.93
N ALA A 124 21.20 3.40 3.54
CA ALA A 124 20.15 4.18 4.17
C ALA A 124 19.00 3.26 4.57
N PHE A 125 18.59 3.31 5.84
CA PHE A 125 17.58 2.45 6.42
C PHE A 125 16.57 3.25 7.22
N CYS A 126 15.30 2.86 7.11
CA CYS A 126 14.24 3.36 7.96
C CYS A 126 13.65 2.23 8.79
N PHE A 127 13.24 2.53 10.03
CA PHE A 127 12.43 1.58 10.79
C PHE A 127 11.01 1.64 10.23
N ALA A 128 10.52 0.52 9.71
CA ALA A 128 9.28 0.44 8.96
C ALA A 128 8.43 -0.76 9.34
N ILE A 129 7.15 -0.69 8.99
CA ILE A 129 6.21 -1.80 9.00
C ILE A 129 5.82 -2.10 7.55
N TRP A 130 5.83 -3.37 7.17
CA TRP A 130 5.45 -3.80 5.82
C TRP A 130 4.60 -5.07 5.84
N LEU A 131 3.76 -5.21 4.81
CA LEU A 131 3.00 -6.43 4.54
C LEU A 131 3.88 -7.40 3.74
N ASN A 132 3.97 -8.67 4.19
CA ASN A 132 4.77 -9.72 3.56
C ASN A 132 4.04 -10.43 2.41
N LYS A 133 2.71 -10.37 2.38
CA LYS A 133 1.86 -11.20 1.52
C LYS A 133 1.84 -10.75 0.06
N SER A 134 2.12 -9.47 -0.23
CA SER A 134 2.20 -8.96 -1.60
C SER A 134 3.44 -9.47 -2.33
N SER A 135 3.41 -9.49 -3.65
CA SER A 135 4.51 -9.93 -4.53
C SER A 135 5.85 -9.28 -4.19
N THR A 136 5.79 -8.01 -3.77
CA THR A 136 6.91 -7.26 -3.16
C THR A 136 6.47 -6.74 -1.79
N PRO A 137 7.36 -6.69 -0.79
CA PRO A 137 7.04 -6.12 0.51
C PRO A 137 6.45 -4.72 0.37
N THR A 138 5.25 -4.51 0.92
CA THR A 138 4.57 -3.22 0.83
C THR A 138 4.68 -2.49 2.14
N VAL A 139 5.48 -1.42 2.17
CA VAL A 139 5.63 -0.57 3.33
C VAL A 139 4.32 0.19 3.58
N ILE A 140 3.85 0.15 4.82
CA ILE A 140 2.61 0.78 5.28
C ILE A 140 2.85 1.89 6.31
N TRP A 141 4.02 1.90 6.95
CA TRP A 141 4.41 2.89 7.94
C TRP A 141 5.93 2.98 8.09
N MET A 142 6.45 4.16 8.35
CA MET A 142 7.87 4.42 8.66
C MET A 142 8.02 5.45 9.77
N ALA A 143 8.93 5.20 10.70
CA ALA A 143 9.24 6.10 11.80
C ALA A 143 10.06 7.31 11.35
N ASN A 144 11.13 7.08 10.59
CA ASN A 144 12.17 8.06 10.29
C ASN A 144 12.38 8.25 8.77
N ARG A 145 11.29 8.34 8.01
CA ARG A 145 11.33 8.36 6.54
C ARG A 145 12.09 9.57 5.96
N ASP A 146 12.15 10.69 6.70
CA ASP A 146 12.83 11.93 6.29
C ASP A 146 14.29 11.98 6.74
N GLU A 147 14.69 11.10 7.66
CA GLU A 147 16.05 11.02 8.19
C GLU A 147 16.49 9.54 8.33
N PRO A 148 16.81 8.87 7.20
CA PRO A 148 17.29 7.50 7.21
C PRO A 148 18.58 7.34 8.03
N VAL A 149 18.76 6.19 8.69
CA VAL A 149 19.97 5.85 9.44
C VAL A 149 20.91 4.98 8.62
N ASN A 150 22.18 4.98 8.98
CA ASN A 150 23.21 4.14 8.34
C ASN A 150 23.02 2.66 8.70
N GLY A 151 23.43 1.77 7.82
CA GLY A 151 23.36 0.31 7.96
C GLY A 151 24.36 -0.29 8.97
N ARG A 152 24.95 0.52 9.85
CA ARG A 152 25.87 0.07 10.89
C ARG A 152 25.66 0.86 12.17
N GLY A 153 25.60 0.13 13.30
CA GLY A 153 25.53 0.71 14.65
C GLY A 153 24.22 1.44 14.98
N SER A 154 23.22 1.44 14.08
CA SER A 154 21.91 2.04 14.34
C SER A 154 20.99 1.05 15.04
N VAL A 155 20.24 1.50 16.05
CA VAL A 155 19.49 0.65 16.96
C VAL A 155 18.14 1.26 17.31
N LEU A 156 17.09 0.43 17.36
CA LEU A 156 15.82 0.75 17.98
C LEU A 156 15.76 0.12 19.36
N SER A 157 15.49 0.88 20.42
CA SER A 157 15.42 0.41 21.79
C SER A 157 14.30 1.08 22.60
N ILE A 158 13.88 0.41 23.67
CA ILE A 158 12.94 0.94 24.66
C ILE A 158 13.75 1.46 25.85
N LEU A 159 13.61 2.73 26.18
CA LEU A 159 14.25 3.32 27.36
C LEU A 159 13.50 2.95 28.65
N ALA A 160 14.17 3.13 29.77
CA ALA A 160 13.60 2.87 31.09
C ALA A 160 12.39 3.78 31.43
N ASP A 161 12.34 4.96 30.83
CA ASP A 161 11.22 5.91 30.95
C ASP A 161 10.03 5.60 30.01
N GLY A 162 10.11 4.50 29.26
CA GLY A 162 9.04 4.05 28.37
C GLY A 162 9.06 4.66 26.97
N GLN A 163 10.08 5.43 26.62
CA GLN A 163 10.22 5.94 25.27
C GLN A 163 10.83 4.86 24.34
N LEU A 164 10.26 4.72 23.14
CA LEU A 164 10.89 3.99 22.05
C LEU A 164 11.77 4.98 21.29
N ILE A 165 13.06 4.68 21.16
CA ILE A 165 14.02 5.54 20.46
C ILE A 165 14.74 4.80 19.35
N LEU A 166 14.98 5.51 18.25
CA LEU A 166 15.88 5.11 17.18
C LEU A 166 17.13 5.96 17.23
N THR A 167 18.29 5.33 17.40
CA THR A 167 19.59 6.03 17.42
C THR A 167 20.43 5.63 16.22
N ASN A 168 21.23 6.57 15.73
CA ASN A 168 22.24 6.31 14.71
C ASN A 168 23.52 5.70 15.30
N SER A 169 24.53 5.43 14.46
CA SER A 169 25.83 4.89 14.84
C SER A 169 26.63 5.72 15.86
N LEU A 170 26.31 7.00 16.00
CA LEU A 170 26.93 7.91 16.97
C LEU A 170 26.14 8.01 18.29
N GLY A 171 25.04 7.25 18.42
CA GLY A 171 24.15 7.33 19.58
C GLY A 171 23.23 8.54 19.58
N ILE A 172 23.15 9.29 18.47
CA ILE A 172 22.24 10.44 18.35
C ILE A 172 20.84 9.90 18.07
N THR A 173 19.86 10.42 18.81
CA THR A 173 18.45 10.08 18.61
C THR A 173 17.94 10.71 17.32
N ILE A 174 17.52 9.88 16.39
CA ILE A 174 16.95 10.28 15.09
C ILE A 174 15.43 10.34 15.17
N TRP A 175 14.82 9.42 15.91
CA TRP A 175 13.38 9.37 16.08
C TRP A 175 13.03 8.85 17.47
N THR A 176 11.93 9.34 18.03
CA THR A 176 11.41 8.88 19.31
C THR A 176 9.89 8.99 19.37
N THR A 177 9.27 8.09 20.11
CA THR A 177 7.88 8.28 20.53
C THR A 177 7.84 9.48 21.47
N LYS A 178 6.86 10.38 21.28
CA LYS A 178 6.58 11.38 22.32
C LYS A 178 6.07 10.62 23.55
N ALA A 179 6.76 10.72 24.67
CA ALA A 179 6.25 10.16 25.91
C ALA A 179 4.87 10.77 26.17
N ALA A 180 3.83 9.95 26.28
CA ALA A 180 2.70 10.33 27.09
C ALA A 180 3.29 10.74 28.46
N ASP A 181 2.74 11.76 29.08
CA ASP A 181 3.25 12.29 30.36
C ASP A 181 3.23 11.16 31.42
N LEU A 182 4.29 10.32 31.39
CA LEU A 182 4.42 9.11 32.22
C LEU A 182 4.63 9.45 33.68
N THR A 183 4.82 10.77 34.00
CA THR A 183 4.92 11.26 35.37
C THR A 183 3.66 11.04 36.19
N SER A 184 2.52 10.74 35.53
CA SER A 184 1.24 10.42 36.18
C SER A 184 0.98 8.91 36.28
N LEU A 185 1.82 8.04 35.66
CA LEU A 185 1.67 6.61 35.75
C LEU A 185 2.38 6.09 37.01
N GLU A 186 1.65 5.29 37.80
CA GLU A 186 2.13 4.61 39.01
C GLU A 186 3.46 3.87 38.74
N PRO A 187 4.31 3.60 39.74
CA PRO A 187 5.66 3.00 39.60
C PRO A 187 5.69 1.62 38.94
N GLU A 188 4.57 1.06 38.54
CA GLU A 188 4.42 -0.26 37.90
C GLU A 188 4.69 -0.29 36.38
N VAL A 189 5.18 0.81 35.76
CA VAL A 189 5.51 0.88 34.31
C VAL A 189 6.82 0.17 33.97
N THR A 190 7.26 -0.76 34.81
CA THR A 190 8.61 -1.36 34.66
C THR A 190 8.73 -2.44 33.61
N ASN A 191 7.62 -2.97 33.06
CA ASN A 191 7.65 -4.06 32.09
C ASN A 191 6.95 -3.66 30.80
N LEU A 192 7.70 -3.08 29.88
CA LEU A 192 7.19 -2.62 28.58
C LEU A 192 7.53 -3.60 27.48
N GLN A 193 6.58 -3.87 26.62
CA GLN A 193 6.73 -4.76 25.47
C GLN A 193 6.27 -4.05 24.19
N LEU A 194 7.08 -4.17 23.14
CA LEU A 194 6.74 -3.74 21.80
C LEU A 194 6.30 -4.95 20.98
N GLN A 195 5.08 -4.93 20.47
CA GLN A 195 4.47 -6.02 19.73
C GLN A 195 3.86 -5.53 18.42
N LEU A 196 4.04 -6.30 17.35
CA LEU A 196 3.35 -6.08 16.08
C LEU A 196 2.08 -6.95 16.03
N GLN A 197 0.92 -6.28 15.95
CA GLN A 197 -0.37 -6.95 15.90
C GLN A 197 -0.72 -7.45 14.50
N ASN A 198 -1.71 -8.36 14.40
CA ASN A 198 -2.23 -8.88 13.14
C ASN A 198 -2.95 -7.84 12.27
N THR A 199 -3.26 -6.68 12.83
CA THR A 199 -3.79 -5.51 12.13
C THR A 199 -2.72 -4.67 11.42
N GLY A 200 -1.42 -4.96 11.65
CA GLY A 200 -0.31 -4.11 11.23
C GLY A 200 0.01 -2.96 12.20
N ASN A 201 -0.71 -2.88 13.33
CA ASN A 201 -0.43 -1.90 14.37
C ASN A 201 0.78 -2.34 15.22
N LEU A 202 1.79 -1.50 15.34
CA LEU A 202 2.91 -1.68 16.26
C LEU A 202 2.57 -0.98 17.58
N VAL A 203 2.47 -1.76 18.64
CA VAL A 203 1.97 -1.31 19.95
C VAL A 203 3.03 -1.47 21.01
N LEU A 204 3.30 -0.43 21.76
CA LEU A 204 4.06 -0.44 23.02
C LEU A 204 3.07 -0.47 24.18
N HIS A 205 3.08 -1.53 24.97
CA HIS A 205 2.17 -1.72 26.09
C HIS A 205 2.93 -2.19 27.35
N ASN A 206 2.30 -2.03 28.51
CA ASN A 206 2.83 -2.55 29.76
C ASN A 206 2.32 -3.99 30.06
N SER A 207 2.76 -4.57 31.17
CA SER A 207 2.37 -5.92 31.63
C SER A 207 0.86 -6.08 31.95
N LYS A 208 0.09 -4.98 32.00
CA LYS A 208 -1.37 -4.95 32.19
C LYS A 208 -2.10 -4.69 30.88
N ASP A 209 -1.44 -4.82 29.72
CA ASP A 209 -1.96 -4.54 28.38
C ASP A 209 -2.44 -3.08 28.17
N VAL A 210 -1.96 -2.14 29.01
CA VAL A 210 -2.23 -0.72 28.80
C VAL A 210 -1.33 -0.21 27.68
N VAL A 211 -1.96 0.30 26.61
CA VAL A 211 -1.25 0.88 25.47
C VAL A 211 -0.63 2.21 25.87
N ILE A 212 0.68 2.31 25.74
CA ILE A 212 1.48 3.52 26.00
C ILE A 212 1.66 4.31 24.71
N TRP A 213 1.89 3.61 23.61
CA TRP A 213 2.04 4.18 22.27
C TRP A 213 1.65 3.16 21.21
N GLN A 214 1.19 3.65 20.06
CA GLN A 214 0.89 2.81 18.91
C GLN A 214 1.16 3.55 17.59
N SER A 215 1.60 2.81 16.56
CA SER A 215 1.87 3.36 15.23
C SER A 215 0.61 3.90 14.54
N PHE A 216 -0.56 3.37 14.87
CA PHE A 216 -1.84 3.79 14.31
C PHE A 216 -2.20 5.25 14.63
N ASP A 217 -1.66 5.82 15.71
CA ASP A 217 -1.89 7.23 16.07
C ASP A 217 -1.06 8.22 15.24
N SER A 218 -0.05 7.71 14.52
CA SER A 218 0.87 8.54 13.73
C SER A 218 1.11 7.92 12.34
N PRO A 219 0.09 7.87 11.47
CA PRO A 219 0.23 7.30 10.13
C PRO A 219 1.27 8.04 9.30
N SER A 220 1.85 7.38 8.30
CA SER A 220 2.71 8.00 7.30
C SER A 220 1.90 8.48 6.09
N ASP A 221 1.83 7.69 5.03
CA ASP A 221 1.05 7.96 3.82
C ASP A 221 -0.16 7.02 3.66
N THR A 222 -0.30 6.07 4.55
CA THR A 222 -1.25 4.95 4.43
C THR A 222 -2.06 4.78 5.70
N LEU A 223 -3.37 4.53 5.55
CA LEU A 223 -4.27 4.03 6.58
C LEU A 223 -4.62 2.57 6.30
N LEU A 224 -4.59 1.78 7.36
CA LEU A 224 -5.09 0.42 7.37
C LEU A 224 -6.54 0.37 7.89
N PRO A 225 -7.27 -0.73 7.64
CA PRO A 225 -8.57 -0.94 8.28
C PRO A 225 -8.46 -0.84 9.81
N GLN A 226 -9.51 -0.27 10.43
CA GLN A 226 -9.61 0.00 11.87
C GLN A 226 -8.66 1.10 12.41
N GLN A 227 -7.76 1.62 11.58
CA GLN A 227 -6.95 2.79 11.92
C GLN A 227 -7.75 4.07 11.71
N ALA A 228 -7.96 4.85 12.76
CA ALA A 228 -8.68 6.10 12.67
C ALA A 228 -7.75 7.26 12.28
N LEU A 229 -8.14 8.02 11.26
CA LEU A 229 -7.59 9.36 11.03
C LEU A 229 -8.35 10.34 11.91
N THR A 230 -7.64 11.17 12.67
CA THR A 230 -8.22 12.11 13.64
C THR A 230 -7.71 13.53 13.41
N MET A 231 -8.20 14.50 14.17
CA MET A 231 -7.67 15.86 14.14
C MET A 231 -6.17 15.96 14.52
N MET A 232 -5.64 14.96 15.23
CA MET A 232 -4.24 14.93 15.70
C MET A 232 -3.32 14.19 14.71
N SER A 233 -3.86 13.57 13.69
CA SER A 233 -3.13 12.78 12.70
C SER A 233 -3.40 13.25 11.29
N SER A 234 -2.48 12.94 10.36
CA SER A 234 -2.63 13.25 8.95
C SER A 234 -1.85 12.25 8.11
N LEU A 235 -2.29 11.98 6.88
CA LEU A 235 -1.45 11.33 5.90
C LEU A 235 -0.61 12.38 5.18
N ILE A 236 0.66 12.07 4.97
CA ILE A 236 1.54 12.86 4.12
C ILE A 236 2.07 11.91 3.04
N SER A 237 1.91 12.24 1.76
CA SER A 237 2.39 11.40 0.67
C SER A 237 3.89 11.12 0.78
N ARG A 238 4.36 10.06 0.15
CA ARG A 238 5.78 9.93 -0.15
C ARG A 238 6.16 10.83 -1.34
N LYS A 239 7.43 11.14 -1.49
CA LYS A 239 7.93 12.01 -2.57
C LYS A 239 7.91 11.33 -3.93
N GLY A 240 8.19 10.01 -3.96
CA GLY A 240 8.20 9.22 -5.18
C GLY A 240 7.85 7.75 -4.94
N GLN A 241 7.86 6.95 -5.98
CA GLN A 241 7.55 5.52 -5.83
C GLN A 241 8.63 4.80 -5.01
N ASP A 242 9.89 5.14 -5.23
CA ASP A 242 11.05 4.58 -4.54
C ASP A 242 11.67 5.55 -3.52
N ASP A 243 11.09 6.75 -3.37
CA ASP A 243 11.50 7.77 -2.38
C ASP A 243 10.41 7.90 -1.32
N TYR A 244 10.66 7.31 -0.14
CA TYR A 244 9.73 7.31 0.98
C TYR A 244 9.71 8.60 1.79
N SER A 245 10.62 9.55 1.55
CA SER A 245 10.62 10.85 2.22
C SER A 245 9.31 11.59 2.02
N SER A 246 9.01 12.54 2.90
CA SER A 246 7.77 13.32 2.88
C SER A 246 7.60 14.09 1.59
N GLY A 247 6.50 13.86 0.90
CA GLY A 247 6.10 14.54 -0.32
C GLY A 247 5.26 15.80 -0.06
N ASN A 248 4.63 16.29 -1.09
CA ASN A 248 3.96 17.60 -1.11
C ASN A 248 2.45 17.53 -0.81
N TYR A 249 1.90 16.36 -0.53
CA TYR A 249 0.45 16.20 -0.36
C TYR A 249 0.09 15.74 1.03
N LYS A 250 -1.01 16.29 1.58
CA LYS A 250 -1.49 16.00 2.92
C LYS A 250 -2.99 15.76 2.94
N LEU A 251 -3.45 14.70 3.62
CA LEU A 251 -4.84 14.45 3.98
C LEU A 251 -5.02 14.72 5.48
N PHE A 252 -5.94 15.60 5.86
CA PHE A 252 -6.13 16.01 7.25
C PHE A 252 -7.51 16.62 7.47
N PHE A 253 -7.94 16.71 8.72
CA PHE A 253 -9.10 17.51 9.10
C PHE A 253 -8.66 18.95 9.37
N ASP A 254 -9.30 19.92 8.72
CA ASP A 254 -9.06 21.34 8.97
C ASP A 254 -9.99 21.88 10.08
N ASN A 255 -9.85 23.16 10.40
CA ASN A 255 -10.60 23.84 11.43
C ASN A 255 -12.11 23.98 11.13
N ASP A 256 -12.51 23.82 9.90
CA ASP A 256 -13.91 23.73 9.44
C ASP A 256 -14.56 22.36 9.69
N ASN A 257 -13.84 21.41 10.33
CA ASN A 257 -14.24 20.01 10.58
C ASN A 257 -14.39 19.14 9.33
N VAL A 258 -13.91 19.60 8.18
CA VAL A 258 -13.95 18.86 6.92
C VAL A 258 -12.62 18.15 6.67
N LEU A 259 -12.68 16.99 6.06
CA LEU A 259 -11.49 16.22 5.62
C LEU A 259 -11.02 16.78 4.27
N HIS A 260 -9.80 17.31 4.25
CA HIS A 260 -9.23 18.00 3.10
C HIS A 260 -7.99 17.28 2.54
N LEU A 261 -7.78 17.45 1.22
CA LEU A 261 -6.51 17.24 0.57
C LEU A 261 -5.85 18.60 0.29
N LEU A 262 -4.59 18.71 0.71
CA LEU A 262 -3.77 19.90 0.59
C LEU A 262 -2.51 19.59 -0.21
N PHE A 263 -2.21 20.42 -1.20
CA PHE A 263 -0.89 20.52 -1.82
C PHE A 263 -0.04 21.52 -1.04
N GLN A 264 1.16 21.10 -0.62
CA GLN A 264 2.16 21.92 0.06
C GLN A 264 3.43 21.95 -0.78
N GLY A 265 3.42 22.75 -1.83
CA GLY A 265 4.58 22.93 -2.69
C GLY A 265 5.62 23.90 -2.09
N PRO A 266 6.80 24.00 -2.72
CA PRO A 266 7.89 24.84 -2.22
C PRO A 266 7.57 26.34 -2.23
N THR A 267 6.62 26.80 -3.03
CA THR A 267 6.27 28.22 -3.23
C THR A 267 4.86 28.58 -2.78
N MET A 268 3.97 27.60 -2.65
CA MET A 268 2.59 27.83 -2.25
C MET A 268 1.95 26.57 -1.67
N SER A 269 0.88 26.77 -0.93
CA SER A 269 -0.03 25.67 -0.55
C SER A 269 -1.44 25.95 -1.02
N SER A 270 -2.19 24.89 -1.35
CA SER A 270 -3.53 24.99 -1.87
C SER A 270 -4.38 23.75 -1.54
N LEU A 271 -5.55 23.97 -0.96
CA LEU A 271 -6.57 22.93 -0.81
C LEU A 271 -7.12 22.58 -2.21
N TYR A 272 -7.29 21.29 -2.50
CA TYR A 272 -7.83 20.85 -3.79
C TYR A 272 -8.96 19.81 -3.65
N TRP A 273 -9.31 19.42 -2.42
CA TRP A 273 -10.44 18.54 -2.18
C TRP A 273 -11.02 18.72 -0.77
N PRO A 274 -12.37 18.78 -0.61
CA PRO A 274 -13.35 18.86 -1.69
C PRO A 274 -13.06 20.04 -2.62
N ASP A 275 -13.76 20.08 -3.79
CA ASP A 275 -13.52 21.08 -4.83
C ASP A 275 -13.49 22.50 -4.23
N PRO A 276 -12.37 23.24 -4.35
CA PRO A 276 -12.20 24.55 -3.72
C PRO A 276 -13.06 25.65 -4.29
N TRP A 277 -13.70 25.43 -5.45
CA TRP A 277 -14.62 26.36 -6.09
C TRP A 277 -16.05 26.32 -5.53
N LEU A 278 -16.32 25.33 -4.67
CA LEU A 278 -17.59 25.27 -3.95
C LEU A 278 -17.53 26.29 -2.78
N GLU A 279 -18.47 27.23 -2.78
CA GLU A 279 -18.59 28.26 -1.73
C GLU A 279 -18.90 27.65 -0.35
N ASP A 280 -19.58 26.50 -0.37
CA ASP A 280 -19.96 25.74 0.82
C ASP A 280 -19.59 24.25 0.64
N PRO A 281 -18.82 23.64 1.56
CA PRO A 281 -18.57 22.20 1.55
C PRO A 281 -19.85 21.34 1.50
N GLY A 282 -20.98 21.85 1.95
CA GLY A 282 -22.30 21.20 1.83
C GLY A 282 -22.71 20.92 0.38
N GLN A 283 -22.25 21.71 -0.60
CA GLN A 283 -22.46 21.44 -2.03
C GLN A 283 -21.72 20.18 -2.49
N ALA A 284 -20.64 19.80 -1.81
CA ALA A 284 -19.94 18.53 -2.00
C ALA A 284 -20.51 17.40 -1.12
N GLY A 285 -21.64 17.58 -0.46
CA GLY A 285 -22.24 16.63 0.46
C GLY A 285 -21.50 16.51 1.80
N ARG A 286 -20.64 17.50 2.15
CA ARG A 286 -19.86 17.51 3.40
C ARG A 286 -20.60 18.30 4.50
N SER A 287 -20.27 18.00 5.75
CA SER A 287 -20.84 18.67 6.93
C SER A 287 -19.74 19.24 7.82
N MET A 288 -19.85 20.53 8.14
CA MET A 288 -18.96 21.23 9.07
C MET A 288 -19.42 21.13 10.54
N TYR A 289 -20.56 20.50 10.81
CA TYR A 289 -21.17 20.53 12.14
C TYR A 289 -20.65 19.48 13.10
N ASN A 290 -19.99 18.42 12.61
CA ASN A 290 -19.47 17.35 13.45
C ASN A 290 -18.01 17.60 13.83
N THR A 291 -17.78 18.01 15.06
CA THR A 291 -16.45 18.36 15.59
C THR A 291 -15.59 17.16 15.98
N SER A 292 -16.07 15.92 15.83
CA SER A 292 -15.31 14.72 16.20
C SER A 292 -14.06 14.51 15.34
N ARG A 293 -14.06 15.03 14.11
CA ARG A 293 -12.94 14.99 13.15
C ARG A 293 -12.30 13.61 13.08
N ARG A 294 -13.11 12.64 12.73
CA ARG A 294 -12.71 11.24 12.66
C ARG A 294 -13.10 10.62 11.32
N ALA A 295 -12.16 9.89 10.72
CA ALA A 295 -12.42 9.07 9.55
C ALA A 295 -11.89 7.65 9.76
N LEU A 296 -12.55 6.65 9.16
CA LEU A 296 -12.25 5.24 9.37
C LEU A 296 -12.43 4.44 8.09
N LEU A 297 -11.46 3.58 7.79
CA LEU A 297 -11.57 2.52 6.80
C LEU A 297 -11.99 1.22 7.49
N HIS A 298 -13.04 0.58 6.98
CA HIS A 298 -13.51 -0.73 7.46
C HIS A 298 -12.91 -1.89 6.63
N ASP A 299 -12.81 -3.05 7.23
CA ASP A 299 -12.32 -4.27 6.56
C ASP A 299 -13.15 -4.65 5.32
N SER A 300 -14.44 -4.29 5.32
CA SER A 300 -15.35 -4.50 4.18
C SER A 300 -15.01 -3.67 2.93
N GLY A 301 -14.14 -2.66 3.04
CA GLY A 301 -13.88 -1.68 1.99
C GLY A 301 -14.84 -0.49 1.98
N TYR A 302 -15.53 -0.26 3.09
CA TYR A 302 -16.30 0.95 3.34
C TYR A 302 -15.43 1.96 4.07
N PHE A 303 -15.47 3.22 3.62
CA PHE A 303 -14.86 4.35 4.29
C PHE A 303 -15.92 5.34 4.72
N GLU A 304 -15.78 5.88 5.91
CA GLU A 304 -16.63 6.92 6.45
C GLU A 304 -15.82 8.00 7.15
N SER A 305 -16.37 9.21 7.13
CA SER A 305 -15.79 10.38 7.79
C SER A 305 -16.88 11.17 8.51
N SER A 306 -16.52 11.82 9.61
CA SER A 306 -17.42 12.61 10.44
C SER A 306 -18.04 13.82 9.71
N ASP A 307 -17.45 14.24 8.61
CA ASP A 307 -17.96 15.30 7.73
C ASP A 307 -18.95 14.78 6.66
N HIS A 308 -19.48 13.56 6.82
CA HIS A 308 -20.40 12.86 5.92
C HIS A 308 -19.76 12.32 4.64
N PHE A 309 -18.45 12.44 4.45
CA PHE A 309 -17.82 11.79 3.31
C PHE A 309 -17.77 10.27 3.51
N GLN A 310 -18.22 9.54 2.49
CA GLN A 310 -18.26 8.08 2.51
C GLN A 310 -18.09 7.52 1.09
N PHE A 311 -17.52 6.32 1.00
CA PHE A 311 -17.46 5.57 -0.25
C PHE A 311 -17.34 4.07 0.01
N ASN A 312 -17.66 3.28 -1.02
CA ASN A 312 -17.43 1.84 -1.07
C ASN A 312 -16.36 1.51 -2.11
N ALA A 313 -15.52 0.53 -1.78
CA ALA A 313 -14.67 -0.12 -2.76
C ALA A 313 -15.50 -0.79 -3.87
N THR A 314 -14.96 -0.93 -5.07
CA THR A 314 -15.61 -1.70 -6.16
C THR A 314 -15.79 -3.18 -5.80
N ASP A 315 -14.96 -3.70 -4.88
CA ASP A 315 -15.02 -5.06 -4.31
C ASP A 315 -15.53 -5.06 -2.86
N PHE A 316 -16.46 -4.15 -2.53
CA PHE A 316 -17.06 -4.06 -1.19
C PHE A 316 -17.60 -5.40 -0.71
N GLY A 317 -17.30 -5.73 0.55
CA GLY A 317 -17.70 -6.99 1.20
C GLY A 317 -16.78 -8.18 0.94
N VAL A 318 -15.79 -8.07 0.05
CA VAL A 318 -14.77 -9.12 -0.15
C VAL A 318 -13.76 -9.06 1.01
N VAL A 319 -13.48 -10.22 1.63
CA VAL A 319 -12.48 -10.35 2.70
C VAL A 319 -11.08 -10.35 2.07
N THR A 320 -10.37 -9.25 2.23
CA THR A 320 -9.00 -9.09 1.73
C THR A 320 -8.27 -7.99 2.51
N HIS A 321 -6.93 -7.94 2.39
CA HIS A 321 -6.16 -6.80 2.90
C HIS A 321 -6.45 -5.55 2.08
N ARG A 322 -6.59 -4.43 2.78
CA ARG A 322 -6.86 -3.13 2.19
C ARG A 322 -5.93 -2.07 2.76
N ARG A 323 -5.65 -1.06 1.96
CA ARG A 323 -4.93 0.14 2.39
C ARG A 323 -5.47 1.37 1.65
N LEU A 324 -5.71 2.44 2.38
CA LEU A 324 -6.03 3.75 1.80
C LEU A 324 -4.74 4.57 1.82
N THR A 325 -4.24 4.91 0.64
CA THR A 325 -2.93 5.56 0.50
C THR A 325 -3.06 6.90 -0.19
N LEU A 326 -2.40 7.91 0.36
CA LEU A 326 -2.16 9.17 -0.32
C LEU A 326 -0.88 9.02 -1.16
N ASP A 327 -1.09 8.82 -2.45
CA ASP A 327 0.00 8.52 -3.39
C ASP A 327 0.90 9.74 -3.69
N PRO A 328 2.10 9.55 -4.25
CA PRO A 328 3.03 10.64 -4.60
C PRO A 328 2.45 11.66 -5.57
N ASP A 329 1.48 11.27 -6.38
CA ASP A 329 0.78 12.16 -7.31
C ASP A 329 -0.34 12.98 -6.64
N GLY A 330 -0.54 12.84 -5.33
CA GLY A 330 -1.59 13.54 -4.57
C GLY A 330 -2.97 12.93 -4.67
N ASN A 331 -3.14 11.81 -5.37
CA ASN A 331 -4.43 11.11 -5.40
C ASN A 331 -4.60 10.22 -4.17
N LEU A 332 -5.77 10.22 -3.59
CA LEU A 332 -6.14 9.29 -2.53
C LEU A 332 -6.75 8.04 -3.15
N ARG A 333 -6.10 6.87 -2.94
CA ARG A 333 -6.55 5.60 -3.51
C ARG A 333 -6.75 4.52 -2.46
N LEU A 334 -7.85 3.79 -2.59
CA LEU A 334 -8.06 2.54 -1.88
C LEU A 334 -7.54 1.38 -2.73
N TYR A 335 -6.66 0.61 -2.14
CA TYR A 335 -6.12 -0.61 -2.74
C TYR A 335 -6.65 -1.83 -2.01
N SER A 336 -7.01 -2.86 -2.77
CA SER A 336 -7.33 -4.20 -2.27
C SER A 336 -6.31 -5.20 -2.77
N LEU A 337 -5.83 -6.08 -1.90
CA LEU A 337 -4.88 -7.12 -2.26
C LEU A 337 -5.62 -8.27 -2.92
N GLN A 338 -5.34 -8.54 -4.19
CA GLN A 338 -6.01 -9.58 -4.98
C GLN A 338 -5.01 -10.61 -5.47
N LYS A 339 -5.45 -11.86 -5.55
CA LYS A 339 -4.65 -12.94 -6.10
C LYS A 339 -4.72 -12.90 -7.62
N MET A 340 -3.61 -12.54 -8.26
CA MET A 340 -3.45 -12.49 -9.70
C MET A 340 -2.62 -13.72 -10.15
N ASN A 341 -3.28 -14.78 -10.63
CA ASN A 341 -2.65 -16.06 -10.98
C ASN A 341 -1.88 -16.68 -9.80
N VAL A 342 -0.54 -16.48 -9.74
CA VAL A 342 0.36 -17.02 -8.70
C VAL A 342 0.79 -15.99 -7.67
N SER A 343 0.67 -14.69 -7.94
CA SER A 343 1.08 -13.59 -7.07
C SER A 343 -0.10 -12.90 -6.39
N TRP A 344 0.20 -12.16 -5.33
CA TRP A 344 -0.75 -11.26 -4.69
C TRP A 344 -0.33 -9.82 -5.00
N ASP A 345 -1.22 -9.08 -5.67
CA ASP A 345 -0.94 -7.73 -6.12
C ASP A 345 -2.03 -6.74 -5.70
N TRP A 346 -1.62 -5.49 -5.53
CA TRP A 346 -2.53 -4.42 -5.15
C TRP A 346 -3.30 -3.88 -6.36
N VAL A 347 -4.62 -3.86 -6.25
CA VAL A 347 -5.54 -3.32 -7.28
C VAL A 347 -6.25 -2.12 -6.70
N VAL A 348 -6.32 -1.02 -7.46
CA VAL A 348 -7.10 0.16 -7.08
C VAL A 348 -8.59 -0.17 -7.15
N THR A 349 -9.28 -0.07 -6.03
CA THR A 349 -10.71 -0.35 -5.91
C THR A 349 -11.54 0.89 -5.62
N TRP A 350 -10.90 2.04 -5.36
CA TRP A 350 -11.47 3.37 -5.34
C TRP A 350 -10.37 4.43 -5.45
N GLN A 351 -10.72 5.59 -6.02
CA GLN A 351 -9.82 6.76 -6.06
C GLN A 351 -10.63 8.07 -6.01
N ALA A 352 -10.03 9.11 -5.44
CA ALA A 352 -10.67 10.42 -5.30
C ALA A 352 -10.78 11.15 -6.65
N PHE A 353 -9.78 11.03 -7.51
CA PHE A 353 -9.74 11.68 -8.82
C PHE A 353 -9.54 10.66 -9.93
N SER A 354 -10.46 10.67 -10.90
CA SER A 354 -10.30 9.93 -12.16
C SER A 354 -9.44 10.71 -13.16
N ASP A 355 -9.46 12.06 -13.07
CA ASP A 355 -8.60 12.95 -13.84
C ASP A 355 -7.50 13.53 -12.93
N PRO A 356 -6.23 13.17 -13.16
CA PRO A 356 -5.12 13.64 -12.35
C PRO A 356 -4.82 15.12 -12.50
N CYS A 357 -5.28 15.79 -13.58
CA CYS A 357 -5.08 17.23 -13.76
C CYS A 357 -5.88 18.09 -12.77
N ARG A 358 -6.86 17.49 -12.08
CA ARG A 358 -7.59 18.16 -10.98
C ARG A 358 -6.80 18.22 -9.68
N ILE A 359 -5.67 17.54 -9.60
CA ILE A 359 -4.78 17.54 -8.43
C ILE A 359 -3.85 18.73 -8.52
N HIS A 360 -3.90 19.61 -7.53
CA HIS A 360 -3.05 20.79 -7.49
C HIS A 360 -1.57 20.43 -7.43
N GLY A 361 -0.72 21.20 -8.11
CA GLY A 361 0.75 21.05 -8.09
C GLY A 361 1.30 19.89 -8.91
N ILE A 362 0.46 19.10 -9.56
CA ILE A 362 0.89 17.87 -10.25
C ILE A 362 1.86 18.14 -11.42
N CYS A 363 1.77 19.29 -12.06
CA CYS A 363 2.70 19.77 -13.10
C CYS A 363 3.54 20.98 -12.63
N GLY A 364 3.35 21.44 -11.39
CA GLY A 364 4.06 22.61 -10.86
C GLY A 364 3.68 23.95 -11.52
N PRO A 365 4.32 25.07 -11.09
CA PRO A 365 3.99 26.41 -11.58
C PRO A 365 4.38 26.63 -13.04
N ASN A 366 3.64 27.52 -13.73
CA ASN A 366 3.86 27.95 -15.11
C ASN A 366 3.83 26.82 -16.14
N SER A 367 3.03 25.80 -15.85
CA SER A 367 2.81 24.63 -16.70
C SER A 367 1.33 24.42 -17.00
N LEU A 368 1.07 23.58 -17.98
CA LEU A 368 -0.27 23.08 -18.33
C LEU A 368 -0.32 21.57 -18.09
N CYS A 369 -1.42 21.12 -17.52
CA CYS A 369 -1.76 19.71 -17.39
C CYS A 369 -2.78 19.32 -18.45
N SER A 370 -2.60 18.20 -19.11
CA SER A 370 -3.58 17.54 -19.96
C SER A 370 -3.66 16.06 -19.62
N TYR A 371 -4.85 15.51 -19.68
CA TYR A 371 -5.08 14.10 -19.40
C TYR A 371 -5.88 13.45 -20.53
N ASP A 372 -5.44 12.30 -20.95
CA ASP A 372 -6.13 11.43 -21.86
C ASP A 372 -6.16 10.00 -21.27
N PRO A 373 -7.34 9.34 -21.22
CA PRO A 373 -7.46 8.03 -20.57
C PRO A 373 -6.54 6.94 -21.16
N VAL A 374 -6.11 7.09 -22.43
CA VAL A 374 -5.24 6.11 -23.11
C VAL A 374 -3.78 6.44 -22.94
N SER A 375 -3.39 7.73 -23.15
CA SER A 375 -1.99 8.17 -23.09
C SER A 375 -1.57 8.68 -21.71
N GLY A 376 -2.51 8.81 -20.79
CA GLY A 376 -2.26 9.27 -19.43
C GLY A 376 -2.07 10.79 -19.31
N ARG A 377 -1.50 11.21 -18.19
CA ARG A 377 -1.21 12.62 -17.89
C ARG A 377 0.01 13.10 -18.65
N ARG A 378 -0.06 14.34 -19.16
CA ARG A 378 1.05 15.05 -19.76
C ARG A 378 1.16 16.46 -19.17
N CYS A 379 2.38 16.84 -18.77
CA CYS A 379 2.73 18.19 -18.38
C CYS A 379 3.48 18.88 -19.52
N SER A 380 3.24 20.17 -19.73
CA SER A 380 3.96 21.01 -20.69
C SER A 380 4.16 22.41 -20.12
N CYS A 381 5.29 23.04 -20.42
CA CYS A 381 5.52 24.41 -20.03
C CYS A 381 4.63 25.38 -20.84
N LEU A 382 4.26 26.52 -20.25
CA LEU A 382 3.68 27.63 -20.98
C LEU A 382 4.67 28.12 -22.08
N GLN A 383 4.15 28.69 -23.14
CA GLN A 383 4.95 29.20 -24.25
C GLN A 383 5.96 30.24 -23.75
N GLY A 384 7.26 30.06 -24.06
CA GLY A 384 8.34 30.90 -23.58
C GLY A 384 8.88 30.55 -22.20
N PHE A 385 8.41 29.39 -21.65
CA PHE A 385 8.92 28.83 -20.40
C PHE A 385 9.60 27.48 -20.70
N LYS A 386 10.61 27.13 -19.91
CA LYS A 386 11.30 25.86 -19.95
C LYS A 386 11.17 25.15 -18.61
N LEU A 387 11.31 23.84 -18.62
CA LEU A 387 11.29 23.02 -17.41
C LEU A 387 12.41 23.45 -16.46
N LYS A 388 12.07 23.69 -15.20
CA LYS A 388 13.02 24.14 -14.19
C LYS A 388 13.91 23.00 -13.69
N ASP A 389 13.32 21.82 -13.49
CA ASP A 389 14.01 20.58 -13.14
C ASP A 389 13.54 19.47 -14.08
N GLN A 390 14.49 18.79 -14.76
CA GLN A 390 14.16 17.74 -15.72
C GLN A 390 13.64 16.45 -15.07
N THR A 391 13.88 16.29 -13.79
CA THR A 391 13.53 15.06 -13.04
C THR A 391 12.26 15.20 -12.21
N ASP A 392 11.85 16.43 -11.88
CA ASP A 392 10.73 16.68 -10.97
C ASP A 392 9.82 17.82 -11.46
N TRP A 393 8.66 17.46 -11.98
CA TRP A 393 7.64 18.41 -12.43
C TRP A 393 7.06 19.30 -11.33
N SER A 394 7.22 18.94 -10.05
CA SER A 394 6.71 19.76 -8.93
C SER A 394 7.35 21.16 -8.87
N TYR A 395 8.56 21.33 -9.42
CA TYR A 395 9.23 22.62 -9.58
C TYR A 395 8.67 23.44 -10.75
N GLY A 396 7.89 22.85 -11.65
CA GLY A 396 7.25 23.49 -12.80
C GLY A 396 8.23 24.08 -13.80
N CYS A 397 7.84 25.20 -14.38
CA CYS A 397 8.57 25.85 -15.44
C CYS A 397 9.02 27.26 -15.03
N GLU A 398 10.17 27.69 -15.56
CA GLU A 398 10.74 29.02 -15.40
C GLU A 398 10.76 29.76 -16.74
N PRO A 399 10.64 31.11 -16.76
CA PRO A 399 10.69 31.86 -18.01
C PRO A 399 12.06 31.76 -18.66
N GLU A 400 12.07 31.58 -19.96
CA GLU A 400 13.32 31.67 -20.80
C GLU A 400 13.76 33.10 -21.06
N PHE A 401 13.01 34.09 -20.60
CA PHE A 401 13.25 35.51 -20.82
C PHE A 401 13.05 36.29 -19.51
N SER A 402 13.75 37.41 -19.41
CA SER A 402 13.45 38.39 -18.36
C SER A 402 12.32 39.30 -18.80
N ILE A 403 11.29 39.43 -18.02
CA ILE A 403 10.21 40.41 -18.26
C ILE A 403 10.66 41.70 -17.60
N PRO A 404 11.03 42.76 -18.37
CA PRO A 404 11.42 44.02 -17.78
C PRO A 404 10.23 44.67 -17.07
N CYS A 405 10.44 45.02 -15.80
CA CYS A 405 9.40 45.62 -14.98
C CYS A 405 9.00 47.06 -15.37
N ASN A 406 9.91 47.76 -16.01
CA ASN A 406 9.75 49.19 -16.29
C ASN A 406 9.37 49.50 -17.74
N HIS A 407 9.18 48.48 -18.57
CA HIS A 407 8.85 48.62 -20.00
C HIS A 407 7.53 47.90 -20.32
N THR A 408 6.41 48.50 -19.95
CA THR A 408 5.04 47.99 -20.25
C THR A 408 4.85 47.80 -21.77
N ASP A 409 5.52 48.60 -22.59
CA ASP A 409 5.42 48.55 -24.05
C ASP A 409 6.02 47.31 -24.69
N GLU A 410 6.94 46.61 -23.98
CA GLU A 410 7.55 45.36 -24.43
C GLU A 410 6.82 44.11 -23.99
N SER A 411 5.81 44.26 -23.11
CA SER A 411 5.03 43.14 -22.61
C SER A 411 3.74 42.97 -23.42
N SER A 412 3.34 41.73 -23.60
CA SER A 412 2.03 41.35 -24.18
C SER A 412 1.43 40.22 -23.39
N PHE A 413 0.16 39.93 -23.67
CA PHE A 413 -0.55 38.81 -23.04
C PHE A 413 -0.97 37.79 -24.08
N VAL A 414 -0.84 36.54 -23.73
CA VAL A 414 -1.33 35.40 -24.51
C VAL A 414 -2.54 34.82 -23.83
N LEU A 415 -3.62 34.71 -24.61
CA LEU A 415 -4.84 34.07 -24.16
C LEU A 415 -4.64 32.56 -24.14
N LEU A 416 -4.86 31.94 -22.97
CA LEU A 416 -4.96 30.49 -22.82
C LEU A 416 -6.43 30.11 -22.86
N ALA A 417 -6.84 29.45 -23.95
CA ALA A 417 -8.14 28.86 -24.04
C ALA A 417 -8.18 27.54 -23.23
N HIS A 418 -9.29 27.30 -22.54
CA HIS A 418 -9.55 26.06 -21.82
C HIS A 418 -8.60 25.73 -20.66
N ALA A 419 -7.82 26.70 -20.19
CA ALA A 419 -6.97 26.54 -19.02
C ALA A 419 -7.56 27.29 -17.83
N GLU A 420 -7.56 26.63 -16.70
CA GLU A 420 -7.90 27.20 -15.41
C GLU A 420 -6.68 27.19 -14.52
N PHE A 421 -6.54 28.22 -13.69
CA PHE A 421 -5.45 28.34 -12.74
C PHE A 421 -6.02 28.64 -11.37
N TYR A 422 -5.41 28.07 -10.33
CA TYR A 422 -5.87 28.22 -8.96
C TYR A 422 -4.83 28.94 -8.10
N GLY A 423 -5.30 29.59 -7.04
CA GLY A 423 -4.47 30.26 -6.05
C GLY A 423 -3.62 31.39 -6.60
N SER A 424 -2.69 31.85 -5.81
CA SER A 424 -1.69 32.89 -6.17
C SER A 424 -2.24 34.23 -6.62
N ASP A 425 -3.48 34.55 -6.19
CA ASP A 425 -4.09 35.86 -6.46
C ASP A 425 -3.30 36.95 -5.73
N ILE A 426 -2.89 37.99 -6.46
CA ILE A 426 -2.26 39.18 -5.90
C ILE A 426 -3.33 40.07 -5.29
N PHE A 427 -4.42 40.26 -6.05
CA PHE A 427 -5.60 41.04 -5.66
C PHE A 427 -6.84 40.45 -6.31
N PHE A 428 -8.01 40.90 -5.80
CA PHE A 428 -9.31 40.63 -6.34
C PHE A 428 -10.03 41.97 -6.62
N TYR A 429 -10.40 42.17 -7.87
CA TYR A 429 -11.14 43.36 -8.28
C TYR A 429 -12.50 42.94 -8.84
N GLN A 430 -13.56 43.55 -8.31
CA GLN A 430 -14.94 43.31 -8.73
C GLN A 430 -15.43 44.40 -9.65
N ASN A 431 -16.30 44.05 -10.60
CA ASN A 431 -16.98 44.97 -11.49
C ASN A 431 -16.01 45.90 -12.25
N VAL A 432 -14.99 45.29 -12.87
CA VAL A 432 -13.96 46.03 -13.61
C VAL A 432 -13.97 45.67 -15.10
N THR A 433 -13.38 46.54 -15.91
CA THR A 433 -13.21 46.28 -17.36
C THR A 433 -12.02 45.39 -17.61
N PHE A 434 -11.98 44.75 -18.75
CA PHE A 434 -10.83 43.94 -19.20
C PHE A 434 -9.55 44.79 -19.28
N GLN A 435 -9.66 46.01 -19.82
CA GLN A 435 -8.51 46.91 -19.92
C GLN A 435 -7.95 47.28 -18.54
N PHE A 436 -8.80 47.56 -17.57
CA PHE A 436 -8.37 47.81 -16.19
C PHE A 436 -7.58 46.60 -15.63
N CYS A 437 -8.09 45.37 -15.82
CA CYS A 437 -7.45 44.16 -15.36
C CYS A 437 -6.05 43.98 -16.01
N GLN A 438 -5.94 44.20 -17.29
CA GLN A 438 -4.69 44.17 -18.05
C GLN A 438 -3.69 45.20 -17.54
N GLU A 439 -4.09 46.45 -17.31
CA GLU A 439 -3.25 47.52 -16.77
C GLU A 439 -2.75 47.21 -15.34
N GLN A 440 -3.63 46.64 -14.48
CA GLN A 440 -3.23 46.24 -13.14
C GLN A 440 -2.10 45.20 -13.16
N CYS A 441 -2.12 44.23 -14.08
CA CYS A 441 -1.08 43.23 -14.21
C CYS A 441 0.17 43.80 -14.92
N LEU A 442 0.04 44.68 -15.91
CA LEU A 442 1.20 45.29 -16.59
C LEU A 442 2.04 46.16 -15.65
N ASN A 443 1.38 46.94 -14.80
CA ASN A 443 2.03 47.85 -13.85
C ASN A 443 2.71 47.13 -12.67
N ARG A 444 2.68 45.79 -12.61
CA ARG A 444 3.25 45.01 -11.54
C ARG A 444 4.30 44.03 -12.06
N CYS A 445 5.46 44.03 -11.40
CA CYS A 445 6.57 43.12 -11.72
C CYS A 445 6.28 41.67 -11.31
N ASP A 446 5.54 41.52 -10.26
CA ASP A 446 5.16 40.22 -9.70
C ASP A 446 3.94 39.58 -10.38
N CYS A 447 3.27 40.29 -11.31
CA CYS A 447 2.14 39.75 -12.05
C CYS A 447 2.61 38.98 -13.28
N ASN A 448 2.39 37.66 -13.29
CA ASN A 448 2.68 36.78 -14.42
C ASN A 448 1.48 36.54 -15.34
N GLY A 449 0.30 36.92 -14.90
CA GLY A 449 -0.93 36.77 -15.69
C GLY A 449 -2.15 37.18 -14.90
N PHE A 450 -3.30 37.12 -15.53
CA PHE A 450 -4.57 37.41 -14.85
C PHE A 450 -5.70 36.56 -15.40
N GLN A 451 -6.68 36.32 -14.55
CA GLN A 451 -7.95 35.72 -14.90
C GLN A 451 -9.02 36.80 -14.93
N TYR A 452 -9.84 36.81 -15.98
CA TYR A 452 -10.93 37.73 -16.14
C TYR A 452 -12.21 36.95 -16.47
N ASN A 453 -13.17 36.93 -15.55
CA ASN A 453 -14.36 36.08 -15.66
C ASN A 453 -15.60 36.82 -15.30
N TYR A 454 -16.73 36.44 -15.95
CA TYR A 454 -18.05 36.87 -15.64
C TYR A 454 -18.63 36.11 -14.47
N ASN A 455 -19.12 36.80 -13.46
CA ASN A 455 -19.82 36.21 -12.33
C ASN A 455 -21.34 36.32 -12.57
N GLU A 456 -21.98 35.19 -12.80
CA GLU A 456 -23.43 35.13 -13.11
C GLU A 456 -24.28 35.62 -11.93
N GLY A 457 -23.86 35.33 -10.69
CA GLY A 457 -24.59 35.71 -9.49
C GLY A 457 -24.62 37.22 -9.26
N SER A 458 -23.56 37.93 -9.65
CA SER A 458 -23.44 39.37 -9.47
C SER A 458 -23.67 40.19 -10.75
N GLY A 459 -23.65 39.57 -11.93
CA GLY A 459 -23.91 40.22 -13.22
C GLY A 459 -22.76 41.07 -13.75
N TYR A 460 -21.56 40.94 -13.25
CA TYR A 460 -20.39 41.72 -13.69
C TYR A 460 -19.10 40.86 -13.80
N TYR A 461 -18.06 41.46 -14.37
CA TYR A 461 -16.77 40.81 -14.53
C TYR A 461 -15.85 41.09 -13.35
N ASN A 462 -15.11 40.05 -12.97
CA ASN A 462 -14.11 40.07 -11.93
C ASN A 462 -12.70 39.84 -12.52
N CYS A 463 -11.69 40.41 -11.85
CA CYS A 463 -10.29 40.34 -12.24
C CYS A 463 -9.44 39.79 -11.11
N TYR A 464 -8.58 38.82 -11.44
CA TYR A 464 -7.67 38.14 -10.52
C TYR A 464 -6.23 38.15 -11.08
N PRO A 465 -5.44 39.21 -10.82
CA PRO A 465 -4.02 39.19 -11.15
C PRO A 465 -3.26 38.17 -10.31
N ARG A 466 -2.33 37.41 -10.93
CA ARG A 466 -1.64 36.29 -10.33
C ARG A 466 -0.12 36.37 -10.45
N TYR A 467 0.58 35.97 -9.34
CA TYR A 467 2.05 35.93 -9.36
C TYR A 467 2.61 34.56 -9.75
N LEU A 468 1.85 33.49 -9.62
CA LEU A 468 2.15 32.13 -10.10
C LEU A 468 0.99 31.59 -10.92
N LEU A 469 1.31 30.78 -11.92
CA LEU A 469 0.33 30.16 -12.80
C LEU A 469 0.30 28.66 -12.51
N MET A 470 -0.61 28.24 -11.63
CA MET A 470 -0.82 26.86 -11.24
C MET A 470 -2.00 26.30 -12.01
N SER A 471 -1.73 25.50 -13.03
CA SER A 471 -2.76 24.92 -13.88
C SER A 471 -3.63 23.92 -13.12
N ASN A 472 -4.93 24.05 -13.32
CA ASN A 472 -5.93 23.05 -13.05
C ASN A 472 -6.45 22.47 -14.40
N GLU A 473 -7.44 21.63 -14.36
CA GLU A 473 -8.02 20.91 -15.49
C GLU A 473 -8.21 21.75 -16.76
N TRP A 474 -8.05 21.11 -17.93
CA TRP A 474 -8.49 21.62 -19.21
C TRP A 474 -10.02 21.57 -19.27
N THR A 475 -10.70 22.74 -19.18
CA THR A 475 -12.16 22.79 -19.16
C THR A 475 -12.74 22.71 -20.57
N PRO A 476 -13.75 21.82 -20.82
CA PRO A 476 -14.47 21.82 -22.09
C PRO A 476 -15.22 23.14 -22.29
N ILE A 477 -15.36 23.55 -23.55
CA ILE A 477 -15.92 24.84 -24.05
C ILE A 477 -17.30 25.27 -23.45
N THR A 478 -17.98 24.38 -22.75
CA THR A 478 -19.41 24.56 -22.40
C THR A 478 -19.69 25.24 -21.06
N LYS A 479 -18.68 25.51 -20.24
CA LYS A 479 -18.87 26.20 -18.94
C LYS A 479 -17.97 27.42 -18.84
N PHE A 480 -18.53 28.61 -18.98
CA PHE A 480 -17.98 29.91 -18.60
C PHE A 480 -17.06 30.63 -19.61
N CYS A 481 -17.36 31.93 -19.84
CA CYS A 481 -16.52 32.90 -20.54
C CYS A 481 -15.29 33.30 -19.70
N TRP A 482 -14.48 32.34 -19.31
CA TRP A 482 -13.26 32.59 -18.56
C TRP A 482 -12.12 32.88 -19.55
N ARG A 483 -11.45 34.01 -19.38
CA ARG A 483 -10.28 34.39 -20.16
C ARG A 483 -9.10 34.43 -19.22
N PHE A 484 -8.19 33.50 -19.39
CA PHE A 484 -6.92 33.54 -18.71
C PHE A 484 -5.83 34.06 -19.67
N LEU A 485 -5.04 35.05 -19.22
CA LEU A 485 -3.96 35.62 -19.99
C LEU A 485 -2.65 35.60 -19.19
N PHE A 486 -1.60 35.10 -19.79
CA PHE A 486 -0.27 35.19 -19.20
C PHE A 486 0.60 36.22 -19.91
N LYS A 487 1.50 36.84 -19.12
CA LYS A 487 2.39 37.91 -19.57
C LYS A 487 3.61 37.34 -20.28
N THR A 488 3.95 37.90 -21.46
CA THR A 488 5.11 37.52 -22.28
C THR A 488 5.71 38.71 -22.94
N THR A 489 6.89 38.58 -23.64
CA THR A 489 7.55 39.64 -24.39
C THR A 489 7.02 39.71 -25.82
N LYS A 490 6.82 40.94 -26.35
CA LYS A 490 6.32 41.17 -27.71
C LYS A 490 7.22 40.58 -28.82
N SER A 491 8.52 40.49 -28.58
CA SER A 491 9.50 40.09 -29.59
C SER A 491 9.37 38.63 -30.09
N ARG A 492 8.61 37.79 -29.42
CA ARG A 492 8.43 36.36 -29.80
C ARG A 492 7.12 36.03 -30.54
N TYR A 493 6.25 37.04 -30.76
CA TYR A 493 4.95 36.83 -31.42
C TYR A 493 4.97 37.04 -32.93
N PHE A 494 6.08 37.50 -33.51
CA PHE A 494 6.19 37.84 -34.94
C PHE A 494 7.27 37.01 -35.68
N SER A 495 7.57 35.81 -35.23
CA SER A 495 8.39 34.86 -36.00
C SER A 495 7.63 33.61 -36.35
#